data_574315808430b977065a1d65e4d0ae09
#
_entry.id   574315808430b977065a1d65e4d0ae09
#
_cell.length_a   1.000
_cell.length_b   1.000
_cell.length_c   1.000
_cell.angle_alpha   90.00
_cell.angle_beta   90.00
_cell.angle_gamma   90.00
#
_symmetry.space_group_name_H-M   'P 1'
#
loop_
_entity.id
_entity.type
_entity.pdbx_description
1 polymer ?
#
loop_
_entity_poly.entity_id
_entity_poly.type
_entity_poly.pdbx_seq_one_letter_code
_entity_poly.pdbx_strand_id
1 'polypeptide(L)'
;MIRVLLAEDQAMVRGALAALLRLESDIAVVAEVARGDAVVPTALATQPDVALLDIEMPGGDGLQAAQALRAALPACRVVILTTFGRSGYLHRAMESGAVGFLLKDAPAAQLVVAIRRVYAGERVVDPDLALAALSEGNNPLTSRERDVLAASLNGASIADIAARLSLSEGTIRNHLSIAIQKLGVHNRIEAARLAEQRGWL
;
A
#
# COMPACT_ATOMS: atom_id res chain seq x y z
N MET A 1 -21.07 -15.79 -6.63
CA MET A 1 -20.99 -14.83 -5.48
C MET A 1 -19.54 -14.52 -5.26
N ILE A 2 -19.13 -13.26 -5.37
CA ILE A 2 -17.74 -12.80 -5.24
C ILE A 2 -17.39 -12.78 -3.75
N ARG A 3 -16.38 -13.53 -3.37
CA ARG A 3 -15.93 -13.65 -1.96
C ARG A 3 -14.89 -12.57 -1.68
N VAL A 4 -15.18 -11.68 -0.73
CA VAL A 4 -14.33 -10.52 -0.43
C VAL A 4 -13.75 -10.64 0.98
N LEU A 5 -12.43 -10.49 1.11
CA LEU A 5 -11.74 -10.22 2.35
C LEU A 5 -11.54 -8.70 2.48
N LEU A 6 -11.88 -8.12 3.63
CA LEU A 6 -11.71 -6.71 3.91
C LEU A 6 -10.67 -6.52 5.02
N ALA A 7 -9.58 -5.81 4.72
CA ALA A 7 -8.53 -5.45 5.66
C ALA A 7 -8.47 -3.93 5.84
N GLU A 8 -8.81 -3.46 7.03
CA GLU A 8 -8.96 -2.04 7.37
C GLU A 8 -8.81 -1.90 8.88
N ASP A 9 -7.89 -1.07 9.36
CA ASP A 9 -7.63 -0.90 10.79
C ASP A 9 -8.72 -0.09 11.50
N GLN A 10 -9.29 0.92 10.82
CA GLN A 10 -10.32 1.78 11.36
C GLN A 10 -11.67 1.06 11.44
N ALA A 11 -12.09 0.71 12.66
CA ALA A 11 -13.30 -0.09 12.91
C ALA A 11 -14.57 0.50 12.27
N MET A 12 -14.72 1.84 12.26
CA MET A 12 -15.89 2.51 11.68
C MET A 12 -15.89 2.38 10.16
N VAL A 13 -14.73 2.59 9.51
CA VAL A 13 -14.58 2.48 8.05
C VAL A 13 -14.79 1.02 7.61
N ARG A 14 -14.15 0.08 8.31
CA ARG A 14 -14.33 -1.37 8.06
C ARG A 14 -15.79 -1.78 8.14
N GLY A 15 -16.49 -1.37 9.22
CA GLY A 15 -17.91 -1.67 9.40
C GLY A 15 -18.81 -1.06 8.31
N ALA A 16 -18.54 0.19 7.91
CA ALA A 16 -19.28 0.85 6.84
C ALA A 16 -19.08 0.17 5.48
N LEU A 17 -17.83 -0.16 5.12
CA LEU A 17 -17.53 -0.89 3.89
C LEU A 17 -18.15 -2.28 3.87
N ALA A 18 -18.06 -3.02 4.99
CA ALA A 18 -18.69 -4.34 5.10
C ALA A 18 -20.21 -4.27 4.97
N ALA A 19 -20.86 -3.29 5.61
CA ALA A 19 -22.30 -3.09 5.52
C ALA A 19 -22.74 -2.76 4.08
N LEU A 20 -21.99 -1.89 3.40
CA LEU A 20 -22.23 -1.53 2.00
C LEU A 20 -22.12 -2.74 1.08
N LEU A 21 -21.05 -3.53 1.21
CA LEU A 21 -20.85 -4.70 0.36
C LEU A 21 -21.91 -5.79 0.60
N ARG A 22 -22.42 -5.92 1.82
CA ARG A 22 -23.51 -6.87 2.15
C ARG A 22 -24.86 -6.49 1.53
N LEU A 23 -25.04 -5.26 1.02
CA LEU A 23 -26.25 -4.87 0.29
C LEU A 23 -26.26 -5.46 -1.13
N GLU A 24 -25.11 -5.88 -1.65
CA GLU A 24 -24.98 -6.43 -2.99
C GLU A 24 -25.26 -7.94 -2.98
N SER A 25 -26.19 -8.39 -3.79
CA SER A 25 -26.62 -9.81 -3.83
C SER A 25 -25.56 -10.77 -4.39
N ASP A 26 -24.58 -10.26 -5.11
CA ASP A 26 -23.50 -11.02 -5.76
C ASP A 26 -22.17 -10.96 -5.03
N ILE A 27 -22.07 -10.22 -3.90
CA ILE A 27 -20.85 -10.06 -3.10
C ILE A 27 -21.06 -10.64 -1.69
N ALA A 28 -20.06 -11.35 -1.20
CA ALA A 28 -20.04 -11.88 0.17
C ALA A 28 -18.74 -11.46 0.88
N VAL A 29 -18.84 -10.67 1.96
CA VAL A 29 -17.71 -10.40 2.85
C VAL A 29 -17.47 -11.66 3.69
N VAL A 30 -16.42 -12.41 3.34
CA VAL A 30 -16.07 -13.69 3.96
C VAL A 30 -15.14 -13.55 5.15
N ALA A 31 -14.44 -12.42 5.25
CA ALA A 31 -13.59 -12.10 6.39
C ALA A 31 -13.35 -10.59 6.51
N GLU A 32 -13.16 -10.15 7.75
CA GLU A 32 -12.76 -8.80 8.12
C GLU A 32 -11.55 -8.88 9.04
N VAL A 33 -10.47 -8.15 8.74
CA VAL A 33 -9.26 -8.08 9.57
C VAL A 33 -8.85 -6.63 9.79
N ALA A 34 -8.17 -6.36 10.91
CA ALA A 34 -7.75 -5.02 11.31
C ALA A 34 -6.23 -4.84 11.28
N ARG A 35 -5.49 -5.83 10.76
CA ARG A 35 -4.02 -5.88 10.84
C ARG A 35 -3.45 -6.55 9.59
N GLY A 36 -2.31 -6.03 9.10
CA GLY A 36 -1.64 -6.57 7.93
C GLY A 36 -1.14 -8.01 8.11
N ASP A 37 -0.63 -8.35 9.30
CA ASP A 37 -0.15 -9.71 9.63
C ASP A 37 -1.26 -10.77 9.65
N ALA A 38 -2.53 -10.36 9.81
CA ALA A 38 -3.68 -11.26 9.78
C ALA A 38 -4.20 -11.54 8.35
N VAL A 39 -3.80 -10.77 7.34
CA VAL A 39 -4.36 -10.86 5.98
C VAL A 39 -4.12 -12.23 5.36
N VAL A 40 -2.85 -12.67 5.28
CA VAL A 40 -2.49 -13.92 4.59
C VAL A 40 -3.07 -15.16 5.29
N PRO A 41 -2.94 -15.32 6.62
CA PRO A 41 -3.55 -16.46 7.32
C PRO A 41 -5.05 -16.54 7.12
N THR A 42 -5.75 -15.40 7.19
CA THR A 42 -7.20 -15.33 7.00
C THR A 42 -7.59 -15.63 5.56
N ALA A 43 -6.85 -15.12 4.57
CA ALA A 43 -7.11 -15.40 3.17
C ALA A 43 -6.93 -16.89 2.83
N LEU A 44 -5.91 -17.55 3.38
CA LEU A 44 -5.71 -18.98 3.19
C LEU A 44 -6.86 -19.80 3.78
N ALA A 45 -7.40 -19.37 4.93
CA ALA A 45 -8.53 -20.05 5.57
C ALA A 45 -9.87 -19.81 4.85
N THR A 46 -10.08 -18.59 4.32
CA THR A 46 -11.37 -18.18 3.75
C THR A 46 -11.42 -18.20 2.23
N GLN A 47 -10.29 -18.36 1.55
CA GLN A 47 -10.20 -18.42 0.07
C GLN A 47 -11.01 -17.32 -0.63
N PRO A 48 -10.70 -16.03 -0.42
CA PRO A 48 -11.41 -14.94 -1.08
C PRO A 48 -11.01 -14.83 -2.55
N ASP A 49 -11.94 -14.37 -3.39
CA ASP A 49 -11.68 -14.02 -4.78
C ASP A 49 -11.01 -12.64 -4.89
N VAL A 50 -11.39 -11.72 -4.02
CA VAL A 50 -10.88 -10.34 -3.98
C VAL A 50 -10.51 -9.98 -2.53
N ALA A 51 -9.34 -9.39 -2.35
CA ALA A 51 -8.91 -8.79 -1.07
C ALA A 51 -8.87 -7.26 -1.22
N LEU A 52 -9.64 -6.56 -0.40
CA LEU A 52 -9.59 -5.11 -0.25
C LEU A 52 -8.66 -4.79 0.91
N LEU A 53 -7.55 -4.12 0.64
CA LEU A 53 -6.51 -3.85 1.63
C LEU A 53 -6.28 -2.36 1.80
N ASP A 54 -6.40 -1.85 3.01
CA ASP A 54 -5.86 -0.53 3.35
C ASP A 54 -4.32 -0.58 3.33
N ILE A 55 -3.69 0.55 3.02
CA ILE A 55 -2.22 0.66 3.05
C ILE A 55 -1.73 0.71 4.49
N GLU A 56 -2.31 1.59 5.31
CA GLU A 56 -1.82 1.85 6.66
C GLU A 56 -2.52 0.95 7.69
N MET A 57 -1.87 -0.15 8.05
CA MET A 57 -2.38 -1.07 9.07
C MET A 57 -1.30 -1.45 10.08
N PRO A 58 -1.67 -1.66 11.35
CA PRO A 58 -0.75 -2.23 12.34
C PRO A 58 -0.36 -3.66 11.97
N GLY A 59 0.86 -4.06 12.33
CA GLY A 59 1.35 -5.42 12.08
C GLY A 59 1.86 -5.69 10.66
N GLY A 60 1.98 -4.64 9.81
CA GLY A 60 2.46 -4.68 8.44
C GLY A 60 1.56 -3.87 7.51
N ASP A 61 2.16 -3.17 6.54
CA ASP A 61 1.40 -2.38 5.59
C ASP A 61 0.66 -3.26 4.56
N GLY A 62 -0.39 -2.69 3.95
CA GLY A 62 -1.21 -3.40 2.96
C GLY A 62 -0.45 -3.76 1.69
N LEU A 63 0.63 -3.05 1.34
CA LEU A 63 1.45 -3.38 0.16
C LEU A 63 2.30 -4.63 0.42
N GLN A 64 2.84 -4.77 1.64
CA GLN A 64 3.53 -5.99 2.07
C GLN A 64 2.56 -7.17 2.12
N ALA A 65 1.35 -6.95 2.66
CA ALA A 65 0.29 -7.96 2.68
C ALA A 65 -0.12 -8.38 1.25
N ALA A 66 -0.23 -7.43 0.31
CA ALA A 66 -0.52 -7.69 -1.10
C ALA A 66 0.55 -8.57 -1.75
N GLN A 67 1.83 -8.24 -1.55
CA GLN A 67 2.95 -9.01 -2.07
C GLN A 67 2.97 -10.45 -1.51
N ALA A 68 2.76 -10.59 -0.20
CA ALA A 68 2.70 -11.89 0.46
C ALA A 68 1.49 -12.71 0.00
N LEU A 69 0.33 -12.07 -0.18
CA LEU A 69 -0.88 -12.71 -0.66
C LEU A 69 -0.75 -13.18 -2.11
N ARG A 70 -0.11 -12.40 -2.98
CA ARG A 70 0.19 -12.80 -4.35
C ARG A 70 1.03 -14.09 -4.41
N ALA A 71 1.97 -14.26 -3.49
CA ALA A 71 2.80 -15.46 -3.42
C ALA A 71 2.02 -16.66 -2.84
N ALA A 72 1.21 -16.42 -1.78
CA ALA A 72 0.52 -17.48 -1.05
C ALA A 72 -0.81 -17.92 -1.70
N LEU A 73 -1.52 -17.00 -2.35
CA LEU A 73 -2.83 -17.24 -2.98
C LEU A 73 -2.95 -16.46 -4.30
N PRO A 74 -2.26 -16.89 -5.38
CA PRO A 74 -2.20 -16.14 -6.66
C PRO A 74 -3.56 -15.93 -7.34
N ALA A 75 -4.57 -16.73 -7.00
CA ALA A 75 -5.93 -16.60 -7.51
C ALA A 75 -6.68 -15.41 -6.90
N CYS A 76 -6.31 -14.97 -5.69
CA CYS A 76 -6.92 -13.84 -5.01
C CYS A 76 -6.43 -12.53 -5.64
N ARG A 77 -7.35 -11.70 -6.08
CA ARG A 77 -7.05 -10.40 -6.68
C ARG A 77 -7.02 -9.31 -5.63
N VAL A 78 -5.98 -8.51 -5.62
CA VAL A 78 -5.80 -7.47 -4.60
C VAL A 78 -6.22 -6.12 -5.14
N VAL A 79 -7.05 -5.42 -4.37
CA VAL A 79 -7.42 -4.02 -4.54
C VAL A 79 -6.92 -3.24 -3.32
N ILE A 80 -6.13 -2.23 -3.55
CA ILE A 80 -5.69 -1.30 -2.50
C ILE A 80 -6.74 -0.20 -2.34
N LEU A 81 -7.10 0.08 -1.09
CA LEU A 81 -7.91 1.22 -0.68
C LEU A 81 -7.04 2.19 0.11
N THR A 82 -7.07 3.47 -0.22
CA THR A 82 -6.25 4.47 0.49
C THR A 82 -6.97 5.80 0.62
N THR A 83 -6.68 6.54 1.69
CA THR A 83 -7.10 7.93 1.84
C THR A 83 -6.19 8.89 1.07
N PHE A 84 -5.01 8.45 0.64
CA PHE A 84 -4.01 9.29 0.01
C PHE A 84 -3.78 8.95 -1.45
N GLY A 85 -4.16 9.86 -2.34
CA GLY A 85 -3.92 9.78 -3.78
C GLY A 85 -2.48 10.09 -4.18
N ARG A 86 -1.47 9.65 -3.42
CA ARG A 86 -0.08 9.88 -3.76
C ARG A 86 0.38 8.92 -4.86
N SER A 87 0.96 9.46 -5.91
CA SER A 87 1.41 8.71 -7.09
C SER A 87 2.36 7.57 -6.77
N GLY A 88 3.25 7.75 -5.80
CA GLY A 88 4.21 6.73 -5.37
C GLY A 88 3.54 5.50 -4.78
N TYR A 89 2.39 5.65 -4.10
CA TYR A 89 1.63 4.49 -3.61
C TYR A 89 1.02 3.68 -4.75
N LEU A 90 0.55 4.34 -5.82
CA LEU A 90 0.06 3.62 -6.99
C LEU A 90 1.14 2.74 -7.60
N HIS A 91 2.34 3.27 -7.79
CA HIS A 91 3.47 2.51 -8.36
C HIS A 91 3.83 1.30 -7.49
N ARG A 92 3.99 1.50 -6.18
CA ARG A 92 4.27 0.44 -5.21
C ARG A 92 3.14 -0.60 -5.15
N ALA A 93 1.87 -0.18 -5.24
CA ALA A 93 0.74 -1.08 -5.27
C ALA A 93 0.78 -1.99 -6.51
N MET A 94 1.08 -1.42 -7.69
CA MET A 94 1.21 -2.22 -8.90
C MET A 94 2.40 -3.19 -8.84
N GLU A 95 3.54 -2.76 -8.29
CA GLU A 95 4.72 -3.61 -8.06
C GLU A 95 4.42 -4.75 -7.08
N SER A 96 3.63 -4.50 -6.02
CA SER A 96 3.21 -5.52 -5.06
C SER A 96 2.25 -6.57 -5.65
N GLY A 97 1.73 -6.31 -6.86
CA GLY A 97 0.82 -7.19 -7.58
C GLY A 97 -0.66 -6.87 -7.41
N ALA A 98 -0.99 -5.71 -6.84
CA ALA A 98 -2.36 -5.22 -6.82
C ALA A 98 -2.86 -4.99 -8.26
N VAL A 99 -4.12 -5.31 -8.49
CA VAL A 99 -4.80 -5.11 -9.77
C VAL A 99 -5.85 -3.99 -9.70
N GLY A 100 -6.13 -3.49 -8.49
CA GLY A 100 -6.99 -2.34 -8.26
C GLY A 100 -6.34 -1.34 -7.30
N PHE A 101 -6.60 -0.04 -7.52
CA PHE A 101 -6.18 1.03 -6.63
C PHE A 101 -7.27 2.11 -6.61
N LEU A 102 -7.88 2.32 -5.44
CA LEU A 102 -9.02 3.20 -5.25
C LEU A 102 -8.81 4.12 -4.07
N LEU A 103 -9.40 5.31 -4.15
CA LEU A 103 -9.48 6.22 -3.02
C LEU A 103 -10.67 5.87 -2.12
N LYS A 104 -10.51 5.99 -0.79
CA LYS A 104 -11.58 5.76 0.19
C LYS A 104 -12.65 6.86 0.18
N ASP A 105 -12.36 8.03 -0.40
CA ASP A 105 -13.29 9.15 -0.61
C ASP A 105 -14.09 9.03 -1.92
N ALA A 106 -13.78 8.05 -2.77
CA ALA A 106 -14.54 7.77 -3.96
C ALA A 106 -15.98 7.33 -3.61
N PRO A 107 -16.97 7.63 -4.49
CA PRO A 107 -18.34 7.17 -4.28
C PRO A 107 -18.42 5.66 -4.06
N ALA A 108 -19.20 5.24 -3.07
CA ALA A 108 -19.34 3.83 -2.68
C ALA A 108 -19.71 2.90 -3.84
N ALA A 109 -20.52 3.37 -4.80
CA ALA A 109 -20.86 2.62 -6.00
C ALA A 109 -19.64 2.27 -6.86
N GLN A 110 -18.60 3.10 -6.87
CA GLN A 110 -17.37 2.83 -7.61
C GLN A 110 -16.59 1.64 -7.03
N LEU A 111 -16.60 1.47 -5.70
CA LEU A 111 -15.98 0.31 -5.06
C LEU A 111 -16.63 -1.00 -5.51
N VAL A 112 -17.96 -1.05 -5.54
CA VAL A 112 -18.72 -2.22 -5.98
C VAL A 112 -18.42 -2.55 -7.45
N VAL A 113 -18.43 -1.55 -8.32
CA VAL A 113 -18.06 -1.70 -9.74
C VAL A 113 -16.62 -2.20 -9.88
N ALA A 114 -15.69 -1.63 -9.10
CA ALA A 114 -14.29 -2.04 -9.13
C ALA A 114 -14.08 -3.49 -8.72
N ILE A 115 -14.77 -3.97 -7.66
CA ILE A 115 -14.72 -5.37 -7.25
C ILE A 115 -15.16 -6.29 -8.39
N ARG A 116 -16.28 -5.98 -9.06
CA ARG A 116 -16.80 -6.78 -10.19
C ARG A 116 -15.82 -6.81 -11.36
N ARG A 117 -15.27 -5.66 -11.73
CA ARG A 117 -14.28 -5.55 -12.81
C ARG A 117 -12.99 -6.30 -12.49
N VAL A 118 -12.48 -6.15 -11.27
CA VAL A 118 -11.29 -6.86 -10.80
C VAL A 118 -11.56 -8.37 -10.79
N TYR A 119 -12.71 -8.82 -10.32
CA TYR A 119 -13.11 -10.23 -10.36
C TYR A 119 -13.18 -10.75 -11.81
N ALA A 120 -13.64 -9.95 -12.76
CA ALA A 120 -13.63 -10.28 -14.19
C ALA A 120 -12.23 -10.28 -14.84
N GLY A 121 -11.19 -9.88 -14.10
CA GLY A 121 -9.82 -9.90 -14.60
C GLY A 121 -9.28 -8.56 -15.10
N GLU A 122 -10.05 -7.50 -14.95
CA GLU A 122 -9.61 -6.17 -15.34
C GLU A 122 -8.69 -5.54 -14.28
N ARG A 123 -7.92 -4.53 -14.70
CA ARG A 123 -7.23 -3.62 -13.79
C ARG A 123 -8.07 -2.37 -13.61
N VAL A 124 -8.18 -1.91 -12.37
CA VAL A 124 -8.98 -0.72 -12.03
C VAL A 124 -8.12 0.26 -11.25
N VAL A 125 -7.86 1.41 -11.84
CA VAL A 125 -7.16 2.52 -11.20
C VAL A 125 -8.01 3.76 -11.34
N ASP A 126 -8.08 4.56 -10.29
CA ASP A 126 -8.70 5.87 -10.36
C ASP A 126 -8.00 6.73 -11.42
N PRO A 127 -8.74 7.37 -12.35
CA PRO A 127 -8.14 8.13 -13.46
C PRO A 127 -7.28 9.30 -13.00
N ASP A 128 -7.67 10.01 -11.93
CA ASP A 128 -6.93 11.17 -11.43
C ASP A 128 -5.60 10.73 -10.80
N LEU A 129 -5.60 9.58 -10.13
CA LEU A 129 -4.37 8.97 -9.62
C LEU A 129 -3.45 8.49 -10.73
N ALA A 130 -4.00 7.91 -11.79
CA ALA A 130 -3.22 7.50 -12.94
C ALA A 130 -2.54 8.70 -13.62
N LEU A 131 -3.25 9.81 -13.79
CA LEU A 131 -2.71 11.07 -14.33
C LEU A 131 -1.63 11.66 -13.41
N ALA A 132 -1.85 11.70 -12.11
CA ALA A 132 -0.87 12.17 -11.12
C ALA A 132 0.41 11.33 -11.19
N ALA A 133 0.29 10.01 -11.23
CA ALA A 133 1.44 9.11 -11.33
C ALA A 133 2.25 9.30 -12.63
N LEU A 134 1.59 9.61 -13.74
CA LEU A 134 2.27 9.91 -15.00
C LEU A 134 3.01 11.25 -14.99
N SER A 135 2.48 12.25 -14.24
CA SER A 135 3.06 13.60 -14.18
C SER A 135 4.21 13.73 -13.19
N GLU A 136 4.23 12.95 -12.12
CA GLU A 136 5.24 13.05 -11.05
C GLU A 136 6.55 12.28 -11.31
N GLY A 137 6.58 11.45 -12.33
CA GLY A 137 7.76 10.67 -12.73
C GLY A 137 8.04 9.47 -11.82
N ASN A 138 9.06 8.70 -12.20
CA ASN A 138 9.47 7.51 -11.47
C ASN A 138 10.23 7.86 -10.18
N ASN A 139 10.07 7.03 -9.15
CA ASN A 139 10.86 7.13 -7.92
C ASN A 139 12.37 6.95 -8.23
N PRO A 140 13.23 7.96 -7.99
CA PRO A 140 14.66 7.86 -8.28
C PRO A 140 15.44 7.06 -7.22
N LEU A 141 14.79 6.71 -6.10
CA LEU A 141 15.42 6.07 -4.97
C LEU A 141 15.44 4.54 -5.12
N THR A 142 16.57 3.93 -4.79
CA THR A 142 16.67 2.48 -4.63
C THR A 142 15.93 2.02 -3.37
N SER A 143 15.63 0.71 -3.25
CA SER A 143 15.02 0.14 -2.04
C SER A 143 15.83 0.45 -0.77
N ARG A 144 17.16 0.37 -0.84
CA ARG A 144 18.03 0.68 0.32
C ARG A 144 18.03 2.16 0.70
N GLU A 145 17.99 3.06 -0.26
CA GLU A 145 17.86 4.50 0.01
C GLU A 145 16.50 4.81 0.66
N ARG A 146 15.43 4.14 0.22
CA ARG A 146 14.10 4.24 0.83
C ARG A 146 14.10 3.74 2.28
N ASP A 147 14.67 2.55 2.54
CA ASP A 147 14.77 1.98 3.90
C ASP A 147 15.47 2.95 4.87
N VAL A 148 16.58 3.56 4.39
CA VAL A 148 17.37 4.49 5.18
C VAL A 148 16.63 5.81 5.42
N LEU A 149 15.94 6.35 4.42
CA LEU A 149 15.13 7.57 4.56
C LEU A 149 13.93 7.33 5.48
N ALA A 150 13.21 6.22 5.34
CA ALA A 150 12.10 5.85 6.20
C ALA A 150 12.54 5.74 7.68
N ALA A 151 13.70 5.12 7.92
CA ALA A 151 14.29 5.06 9.27
C ALA A 151 14.70 6.44 9.83
N SER A 152 14.85 7.45 8.95
CA SER A 152 15.25 8.83 9.33
C SER A 152 14.07 9.73 9.71
N LEU A 153 12.82 9.38 9.36
CA LEU A 153 11.62 10.19 9.55
C LEU A 153 11.42 10.64 11.01
N ASN A 154 11.71 9.75 11.97
CA ASN A 154 11.51 9.99 13.40
C ASN A 154 12.74 10.61 14.10
N GLY A 155 13.65 11.22 13.36
CA GLY A 155 14.83 11.87 13.94
C GLY A 155 15.89 10.93 14.49
N ALA A 156 15.85 9.64 14.16
CA ALA A 156 16.83 8.64 14.62
C ALA A 156 18.26 9.05 14.27
N SER A 157 19.22 8.74 15.15
CA SER A 157 20.64 8.96 14.89
C SER A 157 21.15 8.02 13.79
N ILE A 158 22.27 8.37 13.17
CA ILE A 158 22.92 7.49 12.18
C ILE A 158 23.28 6.14 12.78
N ALA A 159 23.71 6.12 14.03
CA ALA A 159 24.05 4.90 14.76
C ALA A 159 22.81 4.01 14.96
N ASP A 160 21.68 4.60 15.35
CA ASP A 160 20.42 3.84 15.53
C ASP A 160 19.91 3.25 14.21
N ILE A 161 19.98 4.04 13.12
CA ILE A 161 19.59 3.57 11.77
C ILE A 161 20.51 2.43 11.34
N ALA A 162 21.83 2.56 11.57
CA ALA A 162 22.82 1.54 11.25
C ALA A 162 22.54 0.22 12.00
N ALA A 163 22.27 0.31 13.30
CA ALA A 163 21.91 -0.84 14.12
C ALA A 163 20.61 -1.51 13.62
N ARG A 164 19.56 -0.71 13.38
CA ARG A 164 18.25 -1.19 12.92
C ARG A 164 18.31 -1.90 11.56
N LEU A 165 19.12 -1.38 10.63
CA LEU A 165 19.23 -1.91 9.27
C LEU A 165 20.38 -2.91 9.09
N SER A 166 21.14 -3.20 10.18
CA SER A 166 22.33 -4.08 10.16
C SER A 166 23.37 -3.62 9.12
N LEU A 167 23.64 -2.32 9.09
CA LEU A 167 24.62 -1.68 8.20
C LEU A 167 25.65 -0.88 9.01
N SER A 168 26.79 -0.53 8.37
CA SER A 168 27.74 0.40 8.97
C SER A 168 27.22 1.84 8.91
N GLU A 169 27.63 2.70 9.86
CA GLU A 169 27.31 4.13 9.80
C GLU A 169 27.80 4.81 8.51
N GLY A 170 28.97 4.39 8.00
CA GLY A 170 29.49 4.87 6.73
C GLY A 170 28.58 4.54 5.56
N THR A 171 28.01 3.33 5.54
CA THR A 171 27.03 2.92 4.54
C THR A 171 25.74 3.76 4.62
N ILE A 172 25.25 4.02 5.84
CA ILE A 172 24.07 4.88 6.05
C ILE A 172 24.32 6.30 5.52
N ARG A 173 25.49 6.92 5.88
CA ARG A 173 25.85 8.26 5.38
C ARG A 173 25.91 8.31 3.87
N ASN A 174 26.46 7.27 3.23
CA ASN A 174 26.55 7.19 1.78
C ASN A 174 25.13 7.12 1.15
N HIS A 175 24.25 6.23 1.62
CA HIS A 175 22.88 6.16 1.13
C HIS A 175 22.11 7.47 1.31
N LEU A 176 22.25 8.15 2.47
CA LEU A 176 21.63 9.46 2.71
C LEU A 176 22.15 10.52 1.74
N SER A 177 23.47 10.58 1.52
CA SER A 177 24.07 11.54 0.61
C SER A 177 23.55 11.36 -0.83
N ILE A 178 23.51 10.12 -1.31
CA ILE A 178 23.01 9.80 -2.64
C ILE A 178 21.51 10.14 -2.76
N ALA A 179 20.72 9.81 -1.76
CA ALA A 179 19.28 10.11 -1.74
C ALA A 179 19.03 11.63 -1.76
N ILE A 180 19.75 12.42 -0.94
CA ILE A 180 19.67 13.87 -0.91
C ILE A 180 20.00 14.46 -2.28
N GLN A 181 21.08 13.97 -2.94
CA GLN A 181 21.47 14.41 -4.27
C GLN A 181 20.41 14.08 -5.33
N LYS A 182 19.88 12.84 -5.33
CA LYS A 182 18.84 12.40 -6.27
C LYS A 182 17.55 13.21 -6.15
N LEU A 183 17.20 13.63 -4.92
CA LEU A 183 16.00 14.39 -4.65
C LEU A 183 16.19 15.91 -4.83
N GLY A 184 17.42 16.39 -4.98
CA GLY A 184 17.74 17.80 -5.16
C GLY A 184 17.44 18.66 -3.93
N VAL A 185 17.54 18.10 -2.72
CA VAL A 185 17.25 18.76 -1.43
C VAL A 185 18.52 18.97 -0.61
N HIS A 186 18.42 19.73 0.51
CA HIS A 186 19.59 20.16 1.25
C HIS A 186 19.98 19.24 2.42
N ASN A 187 19.05 18.44 2.94
CA ASN A 187 19.31 17.61 4.11
C ASN A 187 18.41 16.37 4.15
N ARG A 188 18.75 15.43 5.06
CA ARG A 188 18.04 14.15 5.19
C ARG A 188 16.59 14.29 5.62
N ILE A 189 16.25 15.36 6.36
CA ILE A 189 14.88 15.58 6.85
C ILE A 189 13.99 16.04 5.68
N GLU A 190 14.50 16.94 4.86
CA GLU A 190 13.81 17.35 3.62
C GLU A 190 13.66 16.18 2.66
N ALA A 191 14.72 15.37 2.50
CA ALA A 191 14.70 14.19 1.67
C ALA A 191 13.62 13.18 2.12
N ALA A 192 13.55 12.89 3.41
CA ALA A 192 12.58 11.98 4.00
C ALA A 192 11.15 12.51 3.85
N ARG A 193 10.91 13.80 4.14
CA ARG A 193 9.59 14.43 3.96
C ARG A 193 9.12 14.45 2.52
N LEU A 194 10.01 14.82 1.58
CA LEU A 194 9.68 14.84 0.15
C LEU A 194 9.34 13.43 -0.35
N ALA A 195 10.14 12.43 0.05
CA ALA A 195 9.91 11.04 -0.34
C ALA A 195 8.60 10.49 0.28
N GLU A 196 8.28 10.85 1.52
CA GLU A 196 7.02 10.51 2.17
C GLU A 196 5.83 11.20 1.47
N GLN A 197 5.91 12.50 1.19
CA GLN A 197 4.86 13.25 0.49
C GLN A 197 4.55 12.68 -0.89
N ARG A 198 5.57 12.13 -1.56
CA ARG A 198 5.40 11.47 -2.86
C ARG A 198 5.03 9.99 -2.77
N GLY A 199 4.86 9.45 -1.56
CA GLY A 199 4.55 8.03 -1.35
C GLY A 199 5.66 7.07 -1.77
N TRP A 200 6.90 7.52 -1.76
CA TRP A 200 8.07 6.71 -2.12
C TRP A 200 8.63 5.89 -0.96
N LEU A 201 8.25 6.25 0.29
CA LEU A 201 8.64 5.56 1.53
C LEU A 201 7.56 4.60 2.02
#